data_03871f3ca29d74a8e841d29f6f87ba2d
#
_entry.id   03871f3ca29d74a8e841d29f6f87ba2d
#
_cell.length_a   1.000
_cell.length_b   1.000
_cell.length_c   1.000
_cell.angle_alpha   90.00
_cell.angle_beta   90.00
_cell.angle_gamma   90.00
#
_symmetry.space_group_name_H-M   'P 1'
#
loop_
_entity.id
_entity.type
_entity.pdbx_description
1 polymer ?
#
loop_
_entity_poly.entity_id
_entity_poly.type
_entity_poly.pdbx_seq_one_letter_code
_entity_poly.pdbx_strand_id
1 'polypeptide(L)'
;MGLANEQNSRTLPRYRRIILKLSGEALRIAGSDDSISPQIVAGIASQIKEVQRLGVEVAIVVGGGNIWRGLAGSHRGMNRVTADYMGMLATVINGMALMSTLEEIGCTVRLQTAIEIHNIAEPFILRRAVRHLERGRIVIFAAGTGNPFFSTDTTAALRANEIGAQVILKATKVDGIYEADPLVYPHAARFAHVTYRDALSRRLAVMDSTAFSLCMDNHIPIIVFDMFESQNIYKAVMGKPIGTLVSESCEPLP
;
A
#
# COMPACT_ATOMS: atom_id res chain seq x y z
N MET A 1 -22.33 -14.88 -45.07
CA MET A 1 -21.12 -15.12 -44.31
C MET A 1 -20.92 -13.94 -43.36
N GLY A 2 -21.44 -14.08 -42.16
CA GLY A 2 -21.38 -13.02 -41.12
C GLY A 2 -20.03 -13.09 -40.39
N LEU A 3 -19.30 -12.02 -40.48
CA LEU A 3 -18.11 -11.82 -39.62
C LEU A 3 -18.64 -11.50 -38.21
N ALA A 4 -18.51 -12.45 -37.29
CA ALA A 4 -18.78 -12.26 -35.90
C ALA A 4 -17.80 -11.21 -35.36
N ASN A 5 -18.36 -10.09 -34.94
CA ASN A 5 -17.67 -9.00 -34.28
C ASN A 5 -17.37 -9.48 -32.86
N GLU A 6 -16.21 -10.09 -32.62
CA GLU A 6 -15.69 -10.32 -31.29
C GLU A 6 -15.34 -8.96 -30.68
N GLN A 7 -16.35 -8.30 -30.13
CA GLN A 7 -16.14 -7.18 -29.23
C GLN A 7 -15.46 -7.73 -27.97
N ASN A 8 -14.15 -7.56 -27.94
CA ASN A 8 -13.30 -7.78 -26.79
C ASN A 8 -13.78 -6.82 -25.68
N SER A 9 -14.74 -7.28 -24.85
CA SER A 9 -15.24 -6.52 -23.70
C SER A 9 -14.08 -6.39 -22.72
N ARG A 10 -13.29 -5.32 -22.85
CA ARG A 10 -12.28 -4.97 -21.85
C ARG A 10 -13.02 -4.77 -20.53
N THR A 11 -12.92 -5.73 -19.65
CA THR A 11 -13.42 -5.60 -18.27
C THR A 11 -12.75 -4.39 -17.64
N LEU A 12 -13.54 -3.38 -17.28
CA LEU A 12 -13.01 -2.15 -16.68
C LEU A 12 -12.52 -2.43 -15.25
N PRO A 13 -11.48 -1.74 -14.78
CA PRO A 13 -11.08 -1.80 -13.39
C PRO A 13 -12.23 -1.39 -12.47
N ARG A 14 -12.39 -2.10 -11.35
CA ARG A 14 -13.38 -1.77 -10.33
C ARG A 14 -13.06 -0.45 -9.63
N TYR A 15 -11.77 -0.18 -9.44
CA TYR A 15 -11.29 1.01 -8.74
C TYR A 15 -10.53 1.91 -9.70
N ARG A 16 -10.90 3.18 -9.73
CA ARG A 16 -10.25 4.19 -10.55
C ARG A 16 -9.02 4.79 -9.86
N ARG A 17 -9.10 5.04 -8.54
CA ARG A 17 -8.01 5.61 -7.74
C ARG A 17 -7.76 4.76 -6.52
N ILE A 18 -6.53 4.35 -6.31
CA ILE A 18 -6.12 3.44 -5.25
C ILE A 18 -4.95 3.97 -4.44
N ILE A 19 -4.85 3.56 -3.16
CA ILE A 19 -3.61 3.55 -2.40
C ILE A 19 -3.06 2.13 -2.40
N LEU A 20 -1.85 1.94 -2.89
CA LEU A 20 -1.07 0.71 -2.69
C LEU A 20 -0.13 0.92 -1.49
N LYS A 21 -0.41 0.26 -0.38
CA LYS A 21 0.46 0.30 0.80
C LYS A 21 1.42 -0.87 0.78
N LEU A 22 2.70 -0.57 0.72
CA LEU A 22 3.80 -1.54 0.72
C LEU A 22 4.51 -1.52 2.08
N SER A 23 4.71 -2.69 2.70
CA SER A 23 5.61 -2.81 3.84
C SER A 23 7.06 -2.66 3.37
N GLY A 24 7.91 -1.92 4.11
CA GLY A 24 9.35 -1.91 3.81
C GLY A 24 9.97 -3.30 3.82
N GLU A 25 9.55 -4.16 4.75
CA GLU A 25 10.00 -5.57 4.81
C GLU A 25 9.69 -6.36 3.53
N ALA A 26 8.77 -5.89 2.73
CA ALA A 26 8.41 -6.51 1.46
C ALA A 26 9.39 -6.17 0.33
N LEU A 27 10.31 -5.23 0.54
CA LEU A 27 11.32 -4.82 -0.45
C LEU A 27 12.63 -5.60 -0.32
N ARG A 28 12.74 -6.52 0.66
CA ARG A 28 13.95 -7.32 0.90
C ARG A 28 13.69 -8.81 0.77
N ILE A 29 14.71 -9.56 0.39
CA ILE A 29 14.72 -11.01 0.47
C ILE A 29 14.94 -11.41 1.92
N ALA A 30 14.13 -12.34 2.44
CA ALA A 30 14.31 -12.86 3.79
C ALA A 30 15.69 -13.55 3.91
N GLY A 31 16.47 -13.19 4.95
CA GLY A 31 17.80 -13.74 5.17
C GLY A 31 18.92 -13.09 4.35
N SER A 32 18.62 -12.12 3.48
CA SER A 32 19.64 -11.31 2.79
C SER A 32 20.14 -10.17 3.68
N ASP A 33 21.41 -9.81 3.54
CA ASP A 33 22.00 -8.62 4.16
C ASP A 33 21.52 -7.32 3.48
N ASP A 34 21.05 -7.42 2.24
CA ASP A 34 20.53 -6.28 1.50
C ASP A 34 19.19 -5.81 2.06
N SER A 35 19.11 -4.56 2.44
CA SER A 35 17.85 -3.95 2.89
C SER A 35 16.83 -3.78 1.77
N ILE A 36 17.26 -3.66 0.51
CA ILE A 36 16.43 -3.49 -0.69
C ILE A 36 16.92 -4.47 -1.75
N SER A 37 16.04 -5.35 -2.22
CA SER A 37 16.32 -6.29 -3.32
C SER A 37 15.88 -5.70 -4.66
N PRO A 38 16.80 -5.45 -5.60
CA PRO A 38 16.44 -4.95 -6.94
C PRO A 38 15.44 -5.85 -7.65
N GLN A 39 15.55 -7.19 -7.50
CA GLN A 39 14.65 -8.14 -8.14
C GLN A 39 13.22 -8.02 -7.61
N ILE A 40 13.06 -7.89 -6.29
CA ILE A 40 11.74 -7.71 -5.67
C ILE A 40 11.13 -6.38 -6.12
N VAL A 41 11.91 -5.29 -6.07
CA VAL A 41 11.43 -3.96 -6.48
C VAL A 41 11.02 -3.96 -7.96
N ALA A 42 11.78 -4.63 -8.84
CA ALA A 42 11.44 -4.77 -10.26
C ALA A 42 10.13 -5.56 -10.47
N GLY A 43 9.92 -6.64 -9.71
CA GLY A 43 8.67 -7.42 -9.75
C GLY A 43 7.45 -6.59 -9.32
N ILE A 44 7.59 -5.81 -8.25
CA ILE A 44 6.55 -4.88 -7.77
C ILE A 44 6.28 -3.79 -8.81
N ALA A 45 7.33 -3.16 -9.34
CA ALA A 45 7.23 -2.10 -10.34
C ALA A 45 6.50 -2.59 -11.61
N SER A 46 6.78 -3.82 -12.06
CA SER A 46 6.10 -4.44 -13.21
C SER A 46 4.60 -4.57 -12.98
N GLN A 47 4.15 -5.08 -11.81
CA GLN A 47 2.74 -5.18 -11.46
C GLN A 47 2.05 -3.80 -11.37
N ILE A 48 2.73 -2.80 -10.80
CA ILE A 48 2.22 -1.42 -10.72
C ILE A 48 2.02 -0.84 -12.13
N LYS A 49 3.00 -1.03 -13.02
CA LYS A 49 2.91 -0.57 -14.41
C LYS A 49 1.72 -1.22 -15.15
N GLU A 50 1.48 -2.50 -14.93
CA GLU A 50 0.34 -3.20 -15.51
C GLU A 50 -0.99 -2.54 -15.10
N VAL A 51 -1.15 -2.25 -13.81
CA VAL A 51 -2.35 -1.58 -13.28
C VAL A 51 -2.47 -0.14 -13.81
N GLN A 52 -1.39 0.62 -13.85
CA GLN A 52 -1.39 1.98 -14.41
C GLN A 52 -1.83 1.99 -15.89
N ARG A 53 -1.44 0.98 -16.68
CA ARG A 53 -1.85 0.85 -18.10
C ARG A 53 -3.35 0.63 -18.29
N LEU A 54 -4.06 0.20 -17.27
CA LEU A 54 -5.52 0.10 -17.27
C LEU A 54 -6.21 1.46 -17.08
N GLY A 55 -5.44 2.53 -16.87
CA GLY A 55 -5.96 3.87 -16.57
C GLY A 55 -6.27 4.10 -15.09
N VAL A 56 -5.79 3.21 -14.20
CA VAL A 56 -5.95 3.36 -12.76
C VAL A 56 -4.96 4.40 -12.24
N GLU A 57 -5.44 5.30 -11.42
CA GLU A 57 -4.67 6.31 -10.70
C GLU A 57 -4.02 5.67 -9.46
N VAL A 58 -2.71 5.46 -9.52
CA VAL A 58 -1.97 4.71 -8.50
C VAL A 58 -1.18 5.66 -7.61
N ALA A 59 -1.54 5.69 -6.33
CA ALA A 59 -0.74 6.29 -5.28
C ALA A 59 -0.15 5.18 -4.39
N ILE A 60 1.08 5.37 -3.94
CA ILE A 60 1.83 4.36 -3.18
C ILE A 60 2.26 4.96 -1.84
N VAL A 61 2.08 4.22 -0.76
CA VAL A 61 2.66 4.50 0.54
C VAL A 61 3.62 3.38 0.89
N VAL A 62 4.89 3.72 1.09
CA VAL A 62 5.94 2.73 1.38
C VAL A 62 6.41 2.83 2.83
N GLY A 63 6.58 1.67 3.49
CA GLY A 63 7.16 1.56 4.82
C GLY A 63 8.69 1.60 4.81
N GLY A 64 9.31 1.79 5.99
CA GLY A 64 10.77 1.85 6.18
C GLY A 64 11.37 0.71 7.01
N GLY A 65 10.56 -0.29 7.40
CA GLY A 65 10.94 -1.30 8.40
C GLY A 65 12.07 -2.26 8.00
N ASN A 66 12.41 -2.35 6.72
CA ASN A 66 13.57 -3.08 6.21
C ASN A 66 14.90 -2.38 6.51
N ILE A 67 14.88 -1.06 6.67
CA ILE A 67 16.06 -0.23 6.93
C ILE A 67 16.11 0.16 8.41
N TRP A 68 14.99 0.69 8.94
CA TRP A 68 14.91 1.16 10.31
C TRP A 68 13.50 1.00 10.90
N ARG A 69 13.44 0.52 12.15
CA ARG A 69 12.20 0.43 12.93
C ARG A 69 12.27 1.35 14.13
N GLY A 70 11.50 2.45 14.13
CA GLY A 70 11.52 3.46 15.19
C GLY A 70 11.22 2.89 16.59
N LEU A 71 10.20 2.01 16.70
CA LEU A 71 9.86 1.36 17.95
C LEU A 71 11.01 0.49 18.51
N ALA A 72 11.69 -0.28 17.65
CA ALA A 72 12.83 -1.08 18.06
C ALA A 72 14.03 -0.21 18.47
N GLY A 73 14.24 0.94 17.82
CA GLY A 73 15.24 1.93 18.20
C GLY A 73 14.96 2.52 19.59
N SER A 74 13.71 2.85 19.90
CA SER A 74 13.31 3.39 21.20
C SER A 74 13.49 2.37 22.34
N HIS A 75 13.23 1.09 22.10
CA HIS A 75 13.49 0.02 23.08
C HIS A 75 15.00 -0.16 23.38
N ARG A 76 15.88 0.32 22.51
CA ARG A 76 17.35 0.36 22.74
C ARG A 76 17.84 1.65 23.37
N GLY A 77 16.95 2.47 23.95
CA GLY A 77 17.29 3.70 24.67
C GLY A 77 17.36 4.97 23.81
N MET A 78 17.05 4.89 22.51
CA MET A 78 16.97 6.07 21.64
C MET A 78 15.68 6.86 21.94
N ASN A 79 15.76 8.19 21.86
CA ASN A 79 14.56 9.02 21.93
C ASN A 79 13.57 8.61 20.83
N ARG A 80 12.31 8.40 21.21
CA ARG A 80 11.27 7.89 20.31
C ARG A 80 11.04 8.80 19.10
N VAL A 81 11.04 10.11 19.31
CA VAL A 81 10.83 11.10 18.23
C VAL A 81 11.96 11.00 17.20
N THR A 82 13.21 10.93 17.67
CA THR A 82 14.37 10.76 16.79
C THR A 82 14.31 9.44 16.02
N ALA A 83 13.95 8.35 16.71
CA ALA A 83 13.85 7.03 16.10
C ALA A 83 12.74 6.98 15.02
N ASP A 84 11.63 7.68 15.24
CA ASP A 84 10.54 7.78 14.26
C ASP A 84 10.94 8.63 13.04
N TYR A 85 11.67 9.75 13.23
CA TYR A 85 12.21 10.51 12.09
C TYR A 85 13.20 9.68 11.25
N MET A 86 14.05 8.86 11.88
CA MET A 86 14.90 7.92 11.14
C MET A 86 14.07 6.92 10.33
N GLY A 87 12.96 6.43 10.89
CA GLY A 87 12.00 5.58 10.16
C GLY A 87 11.36 6.30 8.97
N MET A 88 11.03 7.59 9.14
CA MET A 88 10.50 8.41 8.03
C MET A 88 11.53 8.56 6.90
N LEU A 89 12.80 8.83 7.23
CA LEU A 89 13.88 8.89 6.23
C LEU A 89 14.10 7.53 5.55
N ALA A 90 13.97 6.42 6.27
CA ALA A 90 14.02 5.08 5.69
C ALA A 90 12.94 4.87 4.63
N THR A 91 11.72 5.42 4.81
CA THR A 91 10.68 5.38 3.78
C THR A 91 11.05 6.18 2.54
N VAL A 92 11.80 7.28 2.69
CA VAL A 92 12.27 8.08 1.55
C VAL A 92 13.26 7.28 0.70
N ILE A 93 14.20 6.57 1.34
CA ILE A 93 15.15 5.69 0.64
C ILE A 93 14.39 4.63 -0.17
N ASN A 94 13.42 3.95 0.44
CA ASN A 94 12.59 2.98 -0.26
C ASN A 94 11.76 3.60 -1.40
N GLY A 95 11.23 4.79 -1.18
CA GLY A 95 10.49 5.55 -2.19
C GLY A 95 11.35 5.90 -3.40
N MET A 96 12.60 6.30 -3.18
CA MET A 96 13.58 6.59 -4.25
C MET A 96 13.92 5.33 -5.05
N ALA A 97 14.17 4.20 -4.38
CA ALA A 97 14.47 2.93 -5.05
C ALA A 97 13.29 2.50 -5.95
N LEU A 98 12.06 2.59 -5.44
CA LEU A 98 10.87 2.25 -6.22
C LEU A 98 10.64 3.24 -7.38
N MET A 99 10.86 4.55 -7.16
CA MET A 99 10.75 5.58 -8.19
C MET A 99 11.72 5.29 -9.34
N SER A 100 13.01 5.08 -9.03
CA SER A 100 14.03 4.78 -10.04
C SER A 100 13.64 3.58 -10.90
N THR A 101 13.24 2.47 -10.26
CA THR A 101 12.85 1.25 -10.98
C THR A 101 11.60 1.44 -11.84
N LEU A 102 10.62 2.19 -11.37
CA LEU A 102 9.42 2.52 -12.15
C LEU A 102 9.75 3.41 -13.35
N GLU A 103 10.66 4.38 -13.20
CA GLU A 103 11.10 5.26 -14.29
C GLU A 103 11.92 4.50 -15.32
N GLU A 104 12.80 3.57 -14.90
CA GLU A 104 13.55 2.68 -15.80
C GLU A 104 12.63 1.87 -16.73
N ILE A 105 11.48 1.44 -16.25
CA ILE A 105 10.50 0.73 -17.07
C ILE A 105 9.51 1.66 -17.79
N GLY A 106 9.74 2.99 -17.76
CA GLY A 106 9.01 4.00 -18.53
C GLY A 106 7.73 4.51 -17.90
N CYS A 107 7.56 4.39 -16.59
CA CYS A 107 6.49 5.07 -15.86
C CYS A 107 6.90 6.53 -15.54
N THR A 108 5.93 7.43 -15.49
CA THR A 108 6.16 8.79 -14.96
C THR A 108 5.80 8.78 -13.49
N VAL A 109 6.77 9.07 -12.63
CA VAL A 109 6.61 8.98 -11.17
C VAL A 109 6.84 10.35 -10.51
N ARG A 110 6.20 10.57 -9.37
CA ARG A 110 6.48 11.70 -8.47
C ARG A 110 6.61 11.20 -7.04
N LEU A 111 7.78 11.42 -6.45
CA LEU A 111 8.01 11.20 -5.03
C LEU A 111 7.63 12.46 -4.27
N GLN A 112 6.70 12.33 -3.33
CA GLN A 112 6.28 13.43 -2.45
C GLN A 112 6.54 13.04 -0.99
N THR A 113 7.08 13.97 -0.21
CA THR A 113 7.45 13.74 1.18
C THR A 113 6.71 14.68 2.13
N ALA A 114 6.31 14.14 3.28
CA ALA A 114 5.67 14.92 4.34
C ALA A 114 6.68 15.77 5.13
N ILE A 115 7.98 15.44 5.05
CA ILE A 115 9.09 16.27 5.53
C ILE A 115 9.75 16.87 4.30
N GLU A 116 10.03 18.16 4.32
CA GLU A 116 10.65 18.86 3.19
C GLU A 116 12.10 18.40 2.97
N ILE A 117 12.37 17.84 1.79
CA ILE A 117 13.69 17.42 1.33
C ILE A 117 13.86 17.90 -0.12
N HIS A 118 13.99 19.19 -0.29
CA HIS A 118 13.85 19.92 -1.57
C HIS A 118 14.69 19.37 -2.72
N ASN A 119 15.88 18.83 -2.45
CA ASN A 119 16.79 18.31 -3.49
C ASN A 119 16.42 16.89 -3.95
N ILE A 120 15.50 16.21 -3.28
CA ILE A 120 15.23 14.77 -3.50
C ILE A 120 13.78 14.52 -3.92
N ALA A 121 12.82 15.25 -3.30
CA ALA A 121 11.40 14.99 -3.48
C ALA A 121 10.58 16.28 -3.44
N GLU A 122 9.40 16.24 -4.06
CA GLU A 122 8.43 17.32 -3.92
C GLU A 122 7.84 17.33 -2.50
N PRO A 123 7.61 18.49 -1.88
CA PRO A 123 6.81 18.56 -0.66
C PRO A 123 5.37 18.10 -0.98
N PHE A 124 4.77 17.36 -0.04
CA PHE A 124 3.38 16.93 -0.19
C PHE A 124 2.45 18.17 -0.21
N ILE A 125 1.75 18.33 -1.30
CA ILE A 125 0.66 19.29 -1.47
C ILE A 125 -0.51 18.57 -2.13
N LEU A 126 -1.63 18.44 -1.42
CA LEU A 126 -2.79 17.66 -1.85
C LEU A 126 -3.20 17.93 -3.32
N ARG A 127 -3.41 19.20 -3.68
CA ARG A 127 -3.83 19.55 -5.04
C ARG A 127 -2.80 19.17 -6.11
N ARG A 128 -1.52 19.15 -5.76
CA ARG A 128 -0.44 18.70 -6.65
C ARG A 128 -0.46 17.19 -6.82
N ALA A 129 -0.64 16.44 -5.72
CA ALA A 129 -0.77 14.99 -5.75
C ALA A 129 -1.94 14.54 -6.62
N VAL A 130 -3.13 15.11 -6.40
CA VAL A 130 -4.33 14.82 -7.22
C VAL A 130 -4.09 15.12 -8.69
N ARG A 131 -3.51 16.29 -9.02
CA ARG A 131 -3.19 16.63 -10.42
C ARG A 131 -2.19 15.68 -11.08
N HIS A 132 -1.26 15.11 -10.30
CA HIS A 132 -0.35 14.09 -10.83
C HIS A 132 -1.10 12.80 -11.15
N LEU A 133 -1.96 12.33 -10.26
CA LEU A 133 -2.77 11.13 -10.45
C LEU A 133 -3.70 11.27 -11.67
N GLU A 134 -4.41 12.38 -11.78
CA GLU A 134 -5.30 12.69 -12.93
C GLU A 134 -4.56 12.74 -14.27
N ARG A 135 -3.25 13.01 -14.26
CA ARG A 135 -2.38 12.95 -15.45
C ARG A 135 -1.76 11.58 -15.68
N GLY A 136 -2.23 10.54 -15.00
CA GLY A 136 -1.74 9.17 -15.11
C GLY A 136 -0.32 8.97 -14.57
N ARG A 137 0.18 9.88 -13.71
CA ARG A 137 1.48 9.74 -13.04
C ARG A 137 1.30 8.92 -11.77
N ILE A 138 2.25 8.06 -11.47
CA ILE A 138 2.33 7.35 -10.19
C ILE A 138 2.82 8.35 -9.13
N VAL A 139 2.17 8.40 -7.98
CA VAL A 139 2.62 9.23 -6.85
C VAL A 139 3.08 8.33 -5.72
N ILE A 140 4.30 8.53 -5.22
CA ILE A 140 4.83 7.82 -4.06
C ILE A 140 4.86 8.79 -2.88
N PHE A 141 4.16 8.44 -1.81
CA PHE A 141 4.17 9.20 -0.56
C PHE A 141 5.17 8.58 0.40
N ALA A 142 6.17 9.36 0.79
CA ALA A 142 7.20 8.96 1.76
C ALA A 142 7.26 9.95 2.94
N ALA A 143 8.10 9.67 3.90
CA ALA A 143 8.22 10.35 5.20
C ALA A 143 6.93 10.28 6.05
N GLY A 144 6.14 9.24 5.87
CA GLY A 144 4.97 8.99 6.70
C GLY A 144 3.95 10.13 6.69
N THR A 145 3.42 10.48 7.85
CA THR A 145 2.57 11.66 8.07
C THR A 145 3.39 12.96 8.25
N GLY A 146 4.72 12.86 8.39
CA GLY A 146 5.60 13.96 8.82
C GLY A 146 5.65 14.11 10.34
N ASN A 147 4.87 13.36 11.08
CA ASN A 147 4.78 13.44 12.54
C ASN A 147 5.21 12.12 13.19
N PRO A 148 6.00 12.16 14.29
CA PRO A 148 6.31 10.99 15.10
C PRO A 148 5.04 10.30 15.64
N PHE A 149 5.19 9.08 16.14
CA PHE A 149 4.16 8.23 16.74
C PHE A 149 3.14 7.63 15.77
N PHE A 150 3.12 8.02 14.50
CA PHE A 150 2.23 7.46 13.48
C PHE A 150 2.93 6.42 12.61
N SER A 151 2.20 5.40 12.24
CA SER A 151 2.68 4.34 11.34
C SER A 151 2.48 4.70 9.87
N THR A 152 3.04 3.88 8.98
CA THR A 152 2.75 4.00 7.54
C THR A 152 1.37 3.44 7.16
N ASP A 153 0.72 2.65 8.03
CA ASP A 153 -0.69 2.28 7.87
C ASP A 153 -1.59 3.50 8.10
N THR A 154 -1.32 4.27 9.17
CA THR A 154 -1.98 5.57 9.43
C THR A 154 -1.76 6.54 8.27
N THR A 155 -0.55 6.58 7.71
CA THR A 155 -0.25 7.40 6.52
C THR A 155 -1.11 6.97 5.33
N ALA A 156 -1.24 5.67 5.06
CA ALA A 156 -2.03 5.17 3.95
C ALA A 156 -3.51 5.57 4.10
N ALA A 157 -4.07 5.43 5.31
CA ALA A 157 -5.44 5.82 5.61
C ALA A 157 -5.65 7.33 5.44
N LEU A 158 -4.73 8.17 5.96
CA LEU A 158 -4.79 9.62 5.82
C LEU A 158 -4.72 10.05 4.34
N ARG A 159 -3.73 9.57 3.59
CA ARG A 159 -3.57 9.89 2.17
C ARG A 159 -4.73 9.38 1.32
N ALA A 160 -5.30 8.21 1.63
CA ALA A 160 -6.48 7.70 0.94
C ALA A 160 -7.66 8.67 1.04
N ASN A 161 -7.93 9.18 2.24
CA ASN A 161 -8.96 10.18 2.48
C ASN A 161 -8.70 11.48 1.73
N GLU A 162 -7.48 12.01 1.84
CA GLU A 162 -7.10 13.29 1.24
C GLU A 162 -7.21 13.28 -0.29
N ILE A 163 -6.74 12.22 -0.94
CA ILE A 163 -6.76 12.14 -2.41
C ILE A 163 -8.07 11.55 -2.98
N GLY A 164 -9.00 11.12 -2.14
CA GLY A 164 -10.24 10.46 -2.55
C GLY A 164 -9.99 9.09 -3.19
N ALA A 165 -9.12 8.27 -2.59
CA ALA A 165 -8.92 6.90 -3.04
C ALA A 165 -10.14 6.03 -2.69
N GLN A 166 -10.48 5.10 -3.57
CA GLN A 166 -11.65 4.22 -3.43
C GLN A 166 -11.34 2.97 -2.60
N VAL A 167 -10.06 2.64 -2.42
CA VAL A 167 -9.61 1.45 -1.70
C VAL A 167 -8.14 1.59 -1.28
N ILE A 168 -7.81 0.97 -0.15
CA ILE A 168 -6.42 0.73 0.24
C ILE A 168 -6.07 -0.72 -0.05
N LEU A 169 -5.12 -0.95 -0.92
CA LEU A 169 -4.53 -2.24 -1.23
C LEU A 169 -3.33 -2.46 -0.29
N LYS A 170 -3.55 -3.20 0.80
CA LYS A 170 -2.49 -3.53 1.75
C LYS A 170 -1.75 -4.78 1.31
N ALA A 171 -0.64 -4.57 0.63
CA ALA A 171 0.24 -5.63 0.17
C ALA A 171 1.16 -6.11 1.30
N THR A 172 1.07 -7.38 1.64
CA THR A 172 1.76 -8.01 2.78
C THR A 172 2.49 -9.28 2.35
N LYS A 173 3.09 -10.00 3.33
CA LYS A 173 3.70 -11.32 3.13
C LYS A 173 2.72 -12.47 3.43
N VAL A 174 1.50 -12.15 3.84
CA VAL A 174 0.43 -13.11 4.11
C VAL A 174 -0.72 -12.87 3.15
N ASP A 175 -1.44 -13.92 2.82
CA ASP A 175 -2.48 -13.91 1.80
C ASP A 175 -3.84 -13.39 2.30
N GLY A 176 -3.91 -12.87 3.54
CA GLY A 176 -5.12 -12.26 4.10
C GLY A 176 -5.10 -12.16 5.61
N ILE A 177 -6.28 -12.00 6.20
CA ILE A 177 -6.51 -11.91 7.64
C ILE A 177 -7.07 -13.25 8.11
N TYR A 178 -6.52 -13.76 9.20
CA TYR A 178 -6.88 -15.04 9.81
C TYR A 178 -7.53 -14.83 11.16
N GLU A 179 -8.32 -15.81 11.61
CA GLU A 179 -8.92 -15.82 12.94
C GLU A 179 -7.91 -15.92 14.08
N ALA A 180 -6.73 -16.50 13.79
CA ALA A 180 -5.56 -16.59 14.67
C ALA A 180 -4.30 -16.58 13.82
N ASP A 181 -3.13 -16.43 14.43
CA ASP A 181 -1.84 -16.47 13.71
C ASP A 181 -1.63 -17.85 13.04
N PRO A 182 -1.61 -17.94 11.70
CA PRO A 182 -1.46 -19.22 11.00
C PRO A 182 -0.10 -19.89 11.21
N LEU A 183 0.93 -19.14 11.63
CA LEU A 183 2.23 -19.70 12.00
C LEU A 183 2.19 -20.45 13.33
N VAL A 184 1.27 -20.07 14.22
CA VAL A 184 1.06 -20.71 15.52
C VAL A 184 -0.06 -21.74 15.43
N TYR A 185 -1.12 -21.43 14.68
CA TYR A 185 -2.32 -22.25 14.50
C TYR A 185 -2.50 -22.58 13.00
N PRO A 186 -1.89 -23.67 12.49
CA PRO A 186 -1.92 -24.02 11.06
C PRO A 186 -3.30 -24.24 10.47
N HIS A 187 -4.31 -24.48 11.30
CA HIS A 187 -5.72 -24.67 10.90
C HIS A 187 -6.56 -23.40 11.02
N ALA A 188 -5.96 -22.25 11.36
CA ALA A 188 -6.68 -20.99 11.43
C ALA A 188 -7.34 -20.68 10.08
N ALA A 189 -8.62 -20.35 10.09
CA ALA A 189 -9.35 -20.00 8.89
C ALA A 189 -9.05 -18.57 8.46
N ARG A 190 -8.83 -18.38 7.15
CA ARG A 190 -8.70 -17.05 6.56
C ARG A 190 -10.10 -16.49 6.29
N PHE A 191 -10.30 -15.23 6.64
CA PHE A 191 -11.50 -14.50 6.27
C PHE A 191 -11.47 -14.10 4.79
N ALA A 192 -12.54 -14.35 4.06
CA ALA A 192 -12.75 -13.74 2.74
C ALA A 192 -13.17 -12.27 2.89
N HIS A 193 -13.99 -11.99 3.91
CA HIS A 193 -14.48 -10.68 4.28
C HIS A 193 -14.56 -10.56 5.81
N VAL A 194 -14.29 -9.38 6.34
CA VAL A 194 -14.50 -9.04 7.75
C VAL A 194 -14.99 -7.59 7.85
N THR A 195 -15.95 -7.34 8.74
CA THR A 195 -16.39 -5.96 8.99
C THR A 195 -15.36 -5.21 9.86
N TYR A 196 -15.34 -3.87 9.79
CA TYR A 196 -14.48 -3.09 10.68
C TYR A 196 -14.78 -3.40 12.15
N ARG A 197 -16.06 -3.56 12.53
CA ARG A 197 -16.47 -3.88 13.89
C ARG A 197 -15.97 -5.23 14.36
N ASP A 198 -16.09 -6.25 13.51
CA ASP A 198 -15.60 -7.60 13.83
C ASP A 198 -14.08 -7.62 13.97
N ALA A 199 -13.37 -6.94 13.07
CA ALA A 199 -11.91 -6.86 13.13
C ALA A 199 -11.44 -6.17 14.43
N LEU A 200 -12.10 -5.08 14.86
CA LEU A 200 -11.81 -4.41 16.13
C LEU A 200 -12.16 -5.28 17.34
N SER A 201 -13.35 -5.87 17.36
CA SER A 201 -13.82 -6.69 18.51
C SER A 201 -12.94 -7.91 18.72
N ARG A 202 -12.47 -8.53 17.65
CA ARG A 202 -11.57 -9.70 17.66
C ARG A 202 -10.09 -9.33 17.76
N ARG A 203 -9.74 -8.02 17.74
CA ARG A 203 -8.36 -7.51 17.75
C ARG A 203 -7.50 -8.11 16.62
N LEU A 204 -8.08 -8.26 15.43
CA LEU A 204 -7.36 -8.78 14.30
C LEU A 204 -6.26 -7.80 13.86
N ALA A 205 -5.06 -8.33 13.59
CA ALA A 205 -3.89 -7.54 13.22
C ALA A 205 -3.95 -7.09 11.75
N VAL A 206 -4.92 -6.23 11.40
CA VAL A 206 -5.09 -5.70 10.05
C VAL A 206 -4.19 -4.49 9.81
N MET A 207 -4.38 -3.46 10.62
CA MET A 207 -3.66 -2.19 10.64
C MET A 207 -3.54 -1.73 12.09
N ASP A 208 -2.77 -0.66 12.36
CA ASP A 208 -2.85 -0.02 13.66
C ASP A 208 -4.25 0.61 13.89
N SER A 209 -4.62 0.80 15.15
CA SER A 209 -5.95 1.26 15.54
C SER A 209 -6.32 2.63 14.95
N THR A 210 -5.35 3.53 14.83
CA THR A 210 -5.56 4.87 14.27
C THR A 210 -5.91 4.79 12.78
N ALA A 211 -5.12 4.02 12.01
CA ALA A 211 -5.38 3.78 10.59
C ALA A 211 -6.75 3.13 10.38
N PHE A 212 -7.05 2.15 11.22
CA PHE A 212 -8.28 1.39 11.13
C PHE A 212 -9.53 2.25 11.40
N SER A 213 -9.50 3.05 12.47
CA SER A 213 -10.60 3.99 12.80
C SER A 213 -10.80 5.01 11.68
N LEU A 214 -9.70 5.55 11.13
CA LEU A 214 -9.78 6.53 10.04
C LEU A 214 -10.41 5.93 8.78
N CYS A 215 -10.12 4.67 8.45
CA CYS A 215 -10.75 3.97 7.32
C CYS A 215 -12.23 3.68 7.60
N MET A 216 -12.57 3.26 8.80
CA MET A 216 -13.94 2.97 9.23
C MET A 216 -14.82 4.23 9.15
N ASP A 217 -14.36 5.34 9.75
CA ASP A 217 -15.12 6.60 9.83
C ASP A 217 -15.35 7.23 8.44
N ASN A 218 -14.49 6.92 7.46
CA ASN A 218 -14.57 7.46 6.09
C ASN A 218 -14.94 6.39 5.05
N HIS A 219 -15.39 5.22 5.47
CA HIS A 219 -15.88 4.13 4.61
C HIS A 219 -14.88 3.68 3.52
N ILE A 220 -13.56 3.74 3.80
CA ILE A 220 -12.54 3.34 2.84
C ILE A 220 -12.22 1.85 3.00
N PRO A 221 -12.61 0.98 2.07
CA PRO A 221 -12.34 -0.45 2.16
C PRO A 221 -10.84 -0.73 2.09
N ILE A 222 -10.43 -1.83 2.75
CA ILE A 222 -9.06 -2.30 2.77
C ILE A 222 -9.05 -3.72 2.21
N ILE A 223 -8.16 -4.01 1.26
CA ILE A 223 -7.92 -5.37 0.76
C ILE A 223 -6.52 -5.77 1.21
N VAL A 224 -6.44 -6.83 2.05
CA VAL A 224 -5.18 -7.40 2.54
C VAL A 224 -4.87 -8.65 1.72
N PHE A 225 -3.69 -8.71 1.10
CA PHE A 225 -3.32 -9.82 0.22
C PHE A 225 -1.80 -10.02 0.15
N ASP A 226 -1.40 -11.21 -0.32
CA ASP A 226 0.01 -11.53 -0.57
C ASP A 226 0.50 -10.82 -1.84
N MET A 227 1.54 -9.99 -1.67
CA MET A 227 2.13 -9.23 -2.77
C MET A 227 3.09 -10.04 -3.65
N PHE A 228 3.58 -11.17 -3.17
CA PHE A 228 4.52 -12.03 -3.91
C PHE A 228 3.82 -12.94 -4.91
N GLU A 229 2.52 -13.15 -4.74
CA GLU A 229 1.69 -13.85 -5.72
C GLU A 229 1.51 -13.00 -6.98
N SER A 230 1.82 -13.61 -8.11
CA SER A 230 1.74 -12.96 -9.43
C SER A 230 0.35 -12.39 -9.69
N GLN A 231 0.31 -11.17 -10.22
CA GLN A 231 -0.90 -10.46 -10.61
C GLN A 231 -1.89 -10.13 -9.46
N ASN A 232 -1.50 -10.26 -8.18
CA ASN A 232 -2.45 -9.97 -7.11
C ASN A 232 -2.83 -8.48 -7.05
N ILE A 233 -1.93 -7.55 -7.37
CA ILE A 233 -2.29 -6.12 -7.47
C ILE A 233 -3.31 -5.92 -8.59
N TYR A 234 -3.11 -6.55 -9.76
CA TYR A 234 -4.05 -6.52 -10.87
C TYR A 234 -5.42 -7.12 -10.48
N LYS A 235 -5.42 -8.32 -9.88
CA LYS A 235 -6.65 -9.00 -9.44
C LYS A 235 -7.43 -8.16 -8.44
N ALA A 236 -6.75 -7.51 -7.47
CA ALA A 236 -7.38 -6.61 -6.50
C ALA A 236 -8.08 -5.44 -7.19
N VAL A 237 -7.39 -4.78 -8.12
CA VAL A 237 -7.92 -3.63 -8.86
C VAL A 237 -9.11 -4.01 -9.74
N MET A 238 -9.10 -5.23 -10.30
CA MET A 238 -10.22 -5.77 -11.08
C MET A 238 -11.39 -6.26 -10.22
N GLY A 239 -11.30 -6.13 -8.88
CA GLY A 239 -12.33 -6.58 -7.95
C GLY A 239 -12.47 -8.10 -7.85
N LYS A 240 -11.44 -8.87 -8.24
CA LYS A 240 -11.44 -10.32 -8.07
C LYS A 240 -11.29 -10.68 -6.60
N PRO A 241 -11.92 -11.78 -6.13
CA PRO A 241 -11.83 -12.20 -4.73
C PRO A 241 -10.42 -12.72 -4.42
N ILE A 242 -9.59 -11.84 -3.89
CA ILE A 242 -8.27 -12.18 -3.38
C ILE A 242 -8.14 -11.71 -1.94
N GLY A 243 -7.33 -12.40 -1.17
CA GLY A 243 -7.03 -11.99 0.18
C GLY A 243 -8.25 -11.87 1.08
N THR A 244 -8.27 -10.81 1.90
CA THR A 244 -9.38 -10.46 2.78
C THR A 244 -9.83 -9.03 2.51
N LEU A 245 -11.11 -8.84 2.25
CA LEU A 245 -11.74 -7.53 2.18
C LEU A 245 -12.16 -7.09 3.58
N VAL A 246 -11.82 -5.87 3.98
CA VAL A 246 -12.34 -5.21 5.19
C VAL A 246 -13.21 -4.04 4.74
N SER A 247 -14.47 -4.03 5.16
CA SER A 247 -15.42 -2.96 4.82
C SER A 247 -16.53 -2.86 5.87
N GLU A 248 -17.49 -1.96 5.68
CA GLU A 248 -18.57 -1.71 6.64
C GLU A 248 -19.60 -2.85 6.70
N SER A 249 -19.93 -3.43 5.53
CA SER A 249 -20.91 -4.51 5.41
C SER A 249 -20.37 -5.68 4.61
N CYS A 250 -20.93 -6.88 4.83
CA CYS A 250 -20.58 -8.08 4.07
C CYS A 250 -21.21 -8.10 2.67
N GLU A 251 -21.95 -7.08 2.28
CA GLU A 251 -22.47 -6.98 0.92
C GLU A 251 -21.34 -6.64 -0.07
N PRO A 252 -21.39 -7.20 -1.30
CA PRO A 252 -20.43 -6.80 -2.33
C PRO A 252 -20.50 -5.28 -2.50
N LEU A 253 -19.35 -4.61 -2.45
CA LEU A 253 -19.28 -3.19 -2.78
C LEU A 253 -19.91 -2.98 -4.17
N PRO A 254 -20.75 -1.96 -4.37
CA PRO A 254 -21.44 -1.72 -5.62
C PRO A 254 -20.52 -1.50 -6.82
#